data_12cb8e6217ed501167e28f3dd942c6ab
#
_entry.id   12cb8e6217ed501167e28f3dd942c6ab
#
_cell.length_a   1.000
_cell.length_b   1.000
_cell.length_c   1.000
_cell.angle_alpha   90.00
_cell.angle_beta   90.00
_cell.angle_gamma   90.00
#
_symmetry.space_group_name_H-M   'P 1'
#
loop_
_entity.id
_entity.type
_entity.pdbx_description
1 polymer ?
#
loop_
_entity_poly.entity_id
_entity_poly.type
_entity_poly.pdbx_seq_one_letter_code
_entity_poly.pdbx_strand_id
1 'polypeptide(L)'
;RVRLLREDESTHLLVVVLHHIVADGESMGPFLGDLITAYAARTSGRAPAFGPLPVQYADFALWQRDALGDVDDATSPLGAQVQYWL
;
A
#
# COMPACT_ATOMS: atom_id res chain seq x y z
N ARG A 1 -6.09 -7.27 9.06
CA ARG A 1 -6.85 -8.49 9.43
C ARG A 1 -7.76 -8.86 8.28
N VAL A 2 -7.91 -10.18 8.02
CA VAL A 2 -8.78 -10.68 6.95
C VAL A 2 -9.75 -11.68 7.53
N ARG A 3 -11.00 -11.60 7.10
CA ARG A 3 -12.06 -12.55 7.43
C ARG A 3 -12.82 -12.91 6.17
N LEU A 4 -13.07 -14.20 5.96
CA LEU A 4 -14.00 -14.70 4.95
C LEU A 4 -15.23 -15.23 5.67
N LEU A 5 -16.35 -14.62 5.40
CA LEU A 5 -17.65 -15.02 5.97
C LEU A 5 -18.43 -15.74 4.89
N ARG A 6 -18.99 -16.88 5.21
CA ARG A 6 -19.89 -17.60 4.33
C ARG A 6 -21.32 -17.17 4.62
N GLU A 7 -22.02 -16.68 3.63
CA GLU A 7 -23.43 -16.29 3.72
C GLU A 7 -24.33 -17.45 3.32
N ASP A 8 -24.01 -18.11 2.18
CA ASP A 8 -24.69 -19.31 1.71
C ASP A 8 -23.70 -20.27 1.03
N GLU A 9 -24.18 -21.23 0.23
CA GLU A 9 -23.32 -22.23 -0.44
C GLU A 9 -22.41 -21.62 -1.52
N SER A 10 -22.81 -20.51 -2.11
CA SER A 10 -22.12 -19.85 -3.24
C SER A 10 -21.64 -18.44 -2.94
N THR A 11 -22.16 -17.83 -1.88
CA THR A 11 -21.90 -16.43 -1.54
C THR A 11 -21.00 -16.31 -0.33
N HIS A 12 -19.92 -15.56 -0.51
CA HIS A 12 -18.97 -15.28 0.56
C HIS A 12 -18.67 -13.78 0.61
N LEU A 13 -18.52 -13.25 1.83
CA LEU A 13 -18.11 -11.88 2.07
C LEU A 13 -16.66 -11.87 2.56
N LEU A 14 -15.79 -11.21 1.80
CA LEU A 14 -14.41 -10.97 2.21
C LEU A 14 -14.33 -9.62 2.94
N VAL A 15 -13.98 -9.65 4.21
CA VAL A 15 -13.75 -8.45 5.01
C VAL A 15 -12.25 -8.26 5.22
N VAL A 16 -11.73 -7.12 4.77
CA VAL A 16 -10.32 -6.76 4.93
C VAL A 16 -10.24 -5.48 5.76
N VAL A 17 -9.48 -5.52 6.84
CA VAL A 17 -9.22 -4.37 7.70
C VAL A 17 -7.72 -4.06 7.64
N LEU A 18 -7.40 -2.90 7.11
CA LEU A 18 -6.04 -2.38 7.00
C LEU A 18 -5.86 -1.19 7.95
N HIS A 19 -4.68 -1.08 8.54
CA HIS A 19 -4.33 0.11 9.29
C HIS A 19 -3.88 1.20 8.30
N HIS A 20 -4.28 2.43 8.52
CA HIS A 20 -4.01 3.54 7.60
C HIS A 20 -2.51 3.86 7.41
N ILE A 21 -1.63 3.33 8.31
CA ILE A 21 -0.17 3.44 8.18
C ILE A 21 0.39 2.62 6.98
N VAL A 22 -0.34 1.59 6.51
CA VAL A 22 0.12 0.70 5.43
C VAL A 22 -0.71 0.81 4.15
N ALA A 23 -1.81 1.56 4.18
CA ALA A 23 -2.70 1.71 3.03
C ALA A 23 -3.55 2.98 3.17
N ASP A 24 -3.83 3.60 2.05
CA ASP A 24 -4.70 4.77 1.87
C ASP A 24 -5.67 4.55 0.70
N GLY A 25 -6.37 5.59 0.27
CA GLY A 25 -7.30 5.51 -0.86
C GLY A 25 -6.64 5.06 -2.16
N GLU A 26 -5.45 5.55 -2.45
CA GLU A 26 -4.68 5.20 -3.65
C GLU A 26 -4.20 3.75 -3.64
N SER A 27 -3.98 3.19 -2.46
CA SER A 27 -3.55 1.80 -2.28
C SER A 27 -4.63 0.78 -2.66
N MET A 28 -5.92 1.20 -2.69
CA MET A 28 -7.04 0.28 -2.94
C MET A 28 -7.06 -0.25 -4.36
N GLY A 29 -6.70 0.55 -5.36
CA GLY A 29 -6.62 0.12 -6.74
C GLY A 29 -5.63 -1.04 -6.94
N PRO A 30 -4.35 -0.85 -6.64
CA PRO A 30 -3.35 -1.93 -6.69
C PRO A 30 -3.72 -3.14 -5.85
N PHE A 31 -4.19 -2.94 -4.62
CA PHE A 31 -4.59 -4.03 -3.73
C PHE A 31 -5.69 -4.91 -4.33
N LEU A 32 -6.76 -4.30 -4.85
CA LEU A 32 -7.86 -5.04 -5.47
C LEU A 32 -7.42 -5.70 -6.78
N GLY A 33 -6.58 -5.06 -7.58
CA GLY A 33 -6.00 -5.64 -8.79
C GLY A 33 -5.21 -6.91 -8.50
N ASP A 34 -4.36 -6.88 -7.50
CA ASP A 34 -3.57 -8.03 -7.06
C ASP A 34 -4.46 -9.15 -6.50
N LEU A 35 -5.47 -8.79 -5.72
CA LEU A 35 -6.43 -9.76 -5.17
C LEU A 35 -7.19 -10.48 -6.28
N ILE A 36 -7.70 -9.74 -7.28
CA ILE A 36 -8.42 -10.30 -8.42
C ILE A 36 -7.50 -11.20 -9.25
N THR A 37 -6.27 -10.77 -9.50
CA THR A 37 -5.25 -11.54 -10.22
C THR A 37 -4.95 -12.86 -9.50
N ALA A 38 -4.75 -12.79 -8.19
CA ALA A 38 -4.50 -13.97 -7.36
C ALA A 38 -5.70 -14.92 -7.36
N TYR A 39 -6.91 -14.39 -7.20
CA TYR A 39 -8.14 -15.17 -7.18
C TYR A 39 -8.37 -15.90 -8.51
N ALA A 40 -8.27 -15.18 -9.64
CA ALA A 40 -8.45 -15.76 -10.97
C ALA A 40 -7.42 -16.87 -11.28
N ALA A 41 -6.17 -16.67 -10.87
CA ALA A 41 -5.14 -17.69 -11.03
C ALA A 41 -5.46 -18.94 -10.18
N ARG A 42 -5.83 -18.76 -8.92
CA ARG A 42 -6.11 -19.88 -8.00
C ARG A 42 -7.35 -20.67 -8.37
N THR A 43 -8.41 -20.01 -8.82
CA THR A 43 -9.62 -20.70 -9.32
C THR A 43 -9.36 -21.49 -10.59
N SER A 44 -8.32 -21.12 -11.36
CA SER A 44 -7.83 -21.87 -12.53
C SER A 44 -6.75 -22.90 -12.20
N GLY A 45 -6.50 -23.19 -10.92
CA GLY A 45 -5.49 -24.16 -10.47
C GLY A 45 -4.03 -23.71 -10.67
N ARG A 46 -3.79 -22.40 -10.91
CA ARG A 46 -2.45 -21.86 -11.18
C ARG A 46 -1.97 -20.99 -10.01
N ALA A 47 -0.66 -20.83 -9.91
CA ALA A 47 -0.09 -19.80 -9.04
C ALA A 47 -0.29 -18.42 -9.68
N PRO A 48 -0.57 -17.36 -8.87
CA PRO A 48 -0.59 -16.01 -9.39
C PRO A 48 0.82 -15.59 -9.87
N ALA A 49 0.86 -14.87 -10.98
CA ALA A 49 2.09 -14.29 -11.50
C ALA A 49 1.98 -12.78 -11.38
N PHE A 50 2.77 -12.21 -10.48
CA PHE A 50 2.92 -10.77 -10.33
C PHE A 50 4.21 -10.31 -11.04
N GLY A 51 4.16 -9.14 -11.64
CA GLY A 51 5.35 -8.47 -12.14
C GLY A 51 6.29 -8.09 -10.98
N PRO A 52 7.60 -7.94 -11.25
CA PRO A 52 8.53 -7.43 -10.25
C PRO A 52 8.14 -6.00 -9.86
N LEU A 53 8.21 -5.70 -8.56
CA LEU A 53 8.08 -4.31 -8.11
C LEU A 53 9.35 -3.54 -8.46
N PRO A 54 9.24 -2.42 -9.18
CA PRO A 54 10.41 -1.61 -9.55
C PRO A 54 11.05 -0.94 -8.34
N VAL A 55 10.25 -0.66 -7.29
CA VAL A 55 10.66 0.03 -6.07
C VAL A 55 9.92 -0.60 -4.88
N GLN A 56 10.61 -0.79 -3.78
CA GLN A 56 10.02 -1.16 -2.50
C GLN A 56 9.69 0.10 -1.69
N TYR A 57 8.77 0.00 -0.75
CA TYR A 57 8.42 1.14 0.12
C TYR A 57 9.62 1.66 0.93
N ALA A 58 10.52 0.78 1.33
CA ALA A 58 11.76 1.18 2.02
C ALA A 58 12.63 2.10 1.16
N ASP A 59 12.75 1.82 -0.14
CA ASP A 59 13.52 2.66 -1.08
C ASP A 59 12.87 4.04 -1.21
N PHE A 60 11.54 4.09 -1.30
CA PHE A 60 10.78 5.34 -1.32
C PHE A 60 10.99 6.14 -0.02
N ALA A 61 10.93 5.49 1.14
CA ALA A 61 11.10 6.15 2.43
C ALA A 61 12.51 6.74 2.58
N LEU A 62 13.54 6.03 2.13
CA LEU A 62 14.92 6.53 2.12
C LEU A 62 15.08 7.72 1.18
N TRP A 63 14.58 7.60 -0.05
CA TRP A 63 14.58 8.68 -1.01
C TRP A 63 13.85 9.92 -0.49
N GLN A 64 12.67 9.75 0.11
CA GLN A 64 11.88 10.85 0.65
C GLN A 64 12.63 11.60 1.75
N ARG A 65 13.29 10.88 2.67
CA ARG A 65 14.08 11.48 3.74
C ARG A 65 15.27 12.27 3.19
N ASP A 66 15.95 11.72 2.19
CA ASP A 66 17.07 12.39 1.54
C ASP A 66 16.60 13.67 0.80
N ALA A 67 15.51 13.58 0.06
CA ALA A 67 14.94 14.69 -0.71
C ALA A 67 14.37 15.82 0.18
N LEU A 68 13.79 15.49 1.33
CA LEU A 68 13.21 16.47 2.26
C LEU A 68 14.26 17.09 3.18
N GLY A 69 15.31 16.37 3.50
CA GLY A 69 16.39 16.80 4.37
C GLY A 69 15.99 16.84 5.85
N ASP A 70 16.79 17.54 6.64
CA ASP A 70 16.63 17.63 8.09
C ASP A 70 15.62 18.72 8.48
N VAL A 71 14.78 18.42 9.48
CA VAL A 71 13.81 19.37 10.04
C VAL A 71 14.47 20.55 10.74
N ASP A 72 15.65 20.33 11.31
CA ASP A 72 16.42 21.36 12.03
C ASP A 72 17.27 22.25 11.11
N ASP A 73 17.38 21.89 9.83
CA ASP A 73 18.03 22.70 8.80
C ASP A 73 17.00 23.56 8.07
N ALA A 74 16.94 24.86 8.44
CA ALA A 74 16.03 25.82 7.82
C ALA A 74 16.21 25.99 6.30
N THR A 75 17.33 25.52 5.72
CA THR A 75 17.59 25.56 4.28
C THR A 75 17.10 24.32 3.56
N SER A 76 16.77 23.26 4.31
CA SER A 76 16.17 22.06 3.75
C SER A 76 14.71 22.29 3.35
N PRO A 77 14.16 21.53 2.37
CA PRO A 77 12.73 21.58 2.04
C PRO A 77 11.83 21.34 3.25
N LEU A 78 12.17 20.38 4.12
CA LEU A 78 11.40 20.07 5.32
C LEU A 78 11.46 21.19 6.34
N GLY A 79 12.66 21.69 6.67
CA GLY A 79 12.85 22.79 7.61
C GLY A 79 12.14 24.07 7.15
N ALA A 80 12.24 24.42 5.87
CA ALA A 80 11.54 25.57 5.30
C ALA A 80 10.01 25.45 5.42
N GLN A 81 9.44 24.25 5.21
CA GLN A 81 8.00 24.03 5.39
C GLN A 81 7.59 24.13 6.86
N VAL A 82 8.37 23.57 7.78
CA VAL A 82 8.09 23.67 9.21
C VAL A 82 8.11 25.14 9.67
N GLN A 83 9.08 25.92 9.23
CA GLN A 83 9.15 27.36 9.55
C GLN A 83 7.95 28.15 9.02
N TYR A 84 7.34 27.73 7.91
CA TYR A 84 6.15 28.37 7.38
C TYR A 84 4.92 28.19 8.29
N TRP A 85 4.85 27.08 9.04
CA TRP A 85 3.70 26.78 9.91
C TRP A 85 3.88 27.20 11.37
N LEU A 86 5.08 27.59 11.78
CA LEU A 86 5.39 28.09 13.13
C LEU A 86 5.34 29.63 13.19
#